data_6e49d3118120e3d534b61d7b60164e50
#
_entry.id   6e49d3118120e3d534b61d7b60164e50
#
_cell.length_a   1.000
_cell.length_b   1.000
_cell.length_c   1.000
_cell.angle_alpha   90.00
_cell.angle_beta   90.00
_cell.angle_gamma   90.00
#
_symmetry.space_group_name_H-M   'P 1'
#
loop_
_entity.id
_entity.type
_entity.pdbx_description
1 polymer ?
#
loop_
_entity_poly.entity_id
_entity_poly.type
_entity_poly.pdbx_seq_one_letter_code
_entity_poly.pdbx_strand_id
1 'polypeptide(L)'
;CVVMSYDYMVLAGTQGLQNHRKKDRMFEVAEQLRLPIILLAEGGGGRPGDTDGAGIAGLDCLAFQLYGSMSGLVPRIGITTGRCFAGNAVLLGSSDIVIATEDSNIGIGGPAMIEGGGLGIFKPEEVGPMSVQVPNGVVDIAVKDEAEAVAAAKKLLSYFQGATTDWACPDQRKLRFAIPENRLRVYDIREIIDTLADEDSVLELRPEFGIGIITAFARIEGRPVGIF
;
A
#
# COMPACT_ATOMS: atom_id res chain seq x y z
N CYS A 1 -5.09 3.18 -15.26
CA CYS A 1 -5.40 2.54 -13.97
C CYS A 1 -6.85 2.78 -13.58
N VAL A 2 -7.36 1.96 -12.68
CA VAL A 2 -8.63 2.18 -11.97
C VAL A 2 -8.30 2.85 -10.64
N VAL A 3 -8.99 3.95 -10.32
CA VAL A 3 -8.87 4.63 -9.04
C VAL A 3 -10.20 4.55 -8.32
N MET A 4 -10.19 4.05 -7.10
CA MET A 4 -11.38 3.93 -6.25
C MET A 4 -11.11 4.58 -4.91
N SER A 5 -12.10 5.31 -4.38
CA SER A 5 -12.04 5.92 -3.06
C SER A 5 -13.33 5.68 -2.31
N TYR A 6 -13.20 5.39 -1.04
CA TYR A 6 -14.32 5.53 -0.11
C TYR A 6 -14.50 7.00 0.25
N ASP A 7 -15.74 7.42 0.43
CA ASP A 7 -16.06 8.73 0.98
C ASP A 7 -16.29 8.59 2.49
N TYR A 8 -15.31 9.02 3.28
CA TYR A 8 -15.37 8.93 4.73
C TYR A 8 -16.51 9.76 5.32
N MET A 9 -16.96 10.82 4.63
CA MET A 9 -18.09 11.65 5.06
C MET A 9 -19.42 10.88 4.99
N VAL A 10 -19.48 9.83 4.18
CA VAL A 10 -20.66 8.98 4.10
C VAL A 10 -20.53 7.82 5.09
N LEU A 11 -21.15 7.97 6.26
CA LEU A 11 -21.19 6.94 7.31
C LEU A 11 -19.80 6.36 7.64
N ALA A 12 -18.82 7.23 7.79
CA ALA A 12 -17.42 6.91 8.09
C ALA A 12 -16.79 5.90 7.11
N GLY A 13 -17.09 6.01 5.83
CA GLY A 13 -16.55 5.12 4.79
C GLY A 13 -16.96 3.66 4.93
N THR A 14 -18.00 3.36 5.73
CA THR A 14 -18.50 2.00 5.89
C THR A 14 -19.14 1.48 4.61
N GLN A 15 -19.09 0.17 4.42
CA GLN A 15 -19.53 -0.50 3.20
C GLN A 15 -20.95 -1.07 3.34
N GLY A 16 -21.83 -0.70 2.43
CA GLY A 16 -23.14 -1.30 2.23
C GLY A 16 -23.20 -2.11 0.93
N LEU A 17 -24.34 -2.76 0.67
CA LEU A 17 -24.50 -3.63 -0.50
C LEU A 17 -24.23 -2.91 -1.84
N GLN A 18 -24.68 -1.68 -2.00
CA GLN A 18 -24.48 -0.92 -3.25
C GLN A 18 -23.01 -0.51 -3.42
N ASN A 19 -22.29 -0.22 -2.33
CA ASN A 19 -20.86 0.02 -2.35
C ASN A 19 -20.11 -1.22 -2.87
N HIS A 20 -20.48 -2.42 -2.39
CA HIS A 20 -19.90 -3.68 -2.85
C HIS A 20 -20.14 -3.89 -4.34
N ARG A 21 -21.39 -3.81 -4.81
CA ARG A 21 -21.72 -3.97 -6.24
C ARG A 21 -20.95 -3.02 -7.15
N LYS A 22 -20.83 -1.75 -6.75
CA LYS A 22 -20.09 -0.75 -7.51
C LYS A 22 -18.60 -1.08 -7.58
N LYS A 23 -18.02 -1.48 -6.45
CA LYS A 23 -16.61 -1.84 -6.33
C LYS A 23 -16.29 -3.14 -7.08
N ASP A 24 -17.11 -4.18 -6.88
CA ASP A 24 -16.95 -5.47 -7.55
C ASP A 24 -16.92 -5.30 -9.07
N ARG A 25 -17.83 -4.48 -9.61
CA ARG A 25 -17.83 -4.16 -11.04
C ARG A 25 -16.54 -3.50 -11.49
N MET A 26 -15.94 -2.63 -10.68
CA MET A 26 -14.67 -1.98 -11.03
C MET A 26 -13.49 -2.95 -10.95
N PHE A 27 -13.51 -3.91 -10.04
CA PHE A 27 -12.51 -4.97 -9.99
C PHE A 27 -12.58 -5.88 -11.23
N GLU A 28 -13.79 -6.26 -11.67
CA GLU A 28 -13.98 -7.00 -12.93
C GLU A 28 -13.43 -6.23 -14.14
N VAL A 29 -13.67 -4.92 -14.22
CA VAL A 29 -13.15 -4.07 -15.31
C VAL A 29 -11.63 -4.02 -15.26
N ALA A 30 -11.03 -3.86 -14.07
CA ALA A 30 -9.58 -3.85 -13.90
C ALA A 30 -8.95 -5.19 -14.34
N GLU A 31 -9.56 -6.31 -13.97
CA GLU A 31 -9.11 -7.64 -14.38
C GLU A 31 -9.20 -7.83 -15.90
N GLN A 32 -10.36 -7.54 -16.49
CA GLN A 32 -10.62 -7.71 -17.93
C GLN A 32 -9.68 -6.87 -18.81
N LEU A 33 -9.44 -5.62 -18.40
CA LEU A 33 -8.63 -4.67 -19.16
C LEU A 33 -7.15 -4.62 -18.68
N ARG A 34 -6.77 -5.46 -17.71
CA ARG A 34 -5.42 -5.49 -17.13
C ARG A 34 -4.95 -4.11 -16.66
N LEU A 35 -5.82 -3.40 -15.93
CA LEU A 35 -5.53 -2.07 -15.43
C LEU A 35 -4.98 -2.14 -13.99
N PRO A 36 -3.90 -1.44 -13.67
CA PRO A 36 -3.47 -1.22 -12.30
C PRO A 36 -4.60 -0.62 -11.46
N ILE A 37 -4.62 -0.93 -10.16
CA ILE A 37 -5.62 -0.42 -9.22
C ILE A 37 -4.95 0.46 -8.19
N ILE A 38 -5.55 1.62 -7.94
CA ILE A 38 -5.29 2.45 -6.76
C ILE A 38 -6.57 2.46 -5.93
N LEU A 39 -6.47 1.99 -4.70
CA LEU A 39 -7.59 1.93 -3.76
C LEU A 39 -7.29 2.81 -2.54
N LEU A 40 -8.01 3.92 -2.40
CA LEU A 40 -8.02 4.70 -1.16
C LEU A 40 -9.01 4.01 -0.20
N ALA A 41 -8.47 3.31 0.79
CA ALA A 41 -9.18 2.27 1.56
C ALA A 41 -9.62 2.73 2.95
N GLU A 42 -9.93 4.01 3.13
CA GLU A 42 -10.42 4.52 4.41
C GLU A 42 -11.82 4.00 4.75
N GLY A 43 -12.08 3.81 6.02
CA GLY A 43 -13.42 3.51 6.53
C GLY A 43 -13.49 2.39 7.53
N GLY A 44 -14.69 2.20 8.06
CA GLY A 44 -14.98 1.32 9.20
C GLY A 44 -15.35 -0.13 8.87
N GLY A 45 -15.24 -0.55 7.62
CA GLY A 45 -15.63 -1.91 7.21
C GLY A 45 -17.12 -2.06 6.87
N GLY A 46 -17.68 -3.24 7.06
CA GLY A 46 -19.09 -3.52 6.75
C GLY A 46 -20.04 -2.70 7.63
N ARG A 47 -21.11 -2.20 7.03
CA ARG A 47 -22.14 -1.40 7.72
C ARG A 47 -23.18 -2.32 8.31
N PRO A 48 -23.31 -2.44 9.65
CA PRO A 48 -24.40 -3.18 10.26
C PRO A 48 -25.74 -2.43 10.03
N GLY A 49 -26.80 -3.17 9.77
CA GLY A 49 -28.13 -2.59 9.55
C GLY A 49 -28.24 -1.76 8.27
N ASP A 50 -27.55 -2.18 7.22
CA ASP A 50 -27.59 -1.49 5.92
C ASP A 50 -29.02 -1.41 5.37
N THR A 51 -29.44 -0.20 5.04
CA THR A 51 -30.77 0.09 4.46
C THR A 51 -30.81 -0.04 2.94
N ASP A 52 -29.64 -0.18 2.30
CA ASP A 52 -29.52 -0.22 0.83
C ASP A 52 -29.91 -1.58 0.22
N GLY A 53 -30.17 -2.58 1.04
CA GLY A 53 -30.53 -3.90 0.58
C GLY A 53 -31.14 -4.80 1.66
N ALA A 54 -31.97 -5.75 1.24
CA ALA A 54 -32.61 -6.73 2.10
C ALA A 54 -31.72 -7.93 2.50
N GLY A 55 -30.46 -7.91 2.11
CA GLY A 55 -29.49 -8.99 2.36
C GLY A 55 -28.68 -8.81 3.63
N ILE A 56 -28.11 -9.91 4.10
CA ILE A 56 -27.10 -9.87 5.16
C ILE A 56 -25.82 -9.32 4.52
N ALA A 57 -25.56 -8.03 4.73
CA ALA A 57 -24.32 -7.42 4.30
C ALA A 57 -23.13 -8.18 4.87
N GLY A 58 -22.27 -8.70 4.03
CA GLY A 58 -20.99 -9.24 4.43
C GLY A 58 -20.73 -10.70 4.11
N LEU A 59 -21.74 -11.54 3.90
CA LEU A 59 -21.52 -12.94 3.49
C LEU A 59 -21.56 -13.14 1.98
N ASP A 60 -22.22 -12.24 1.22
CA ASP A 60 -22.23 -12.21 -0.24
C ASP A 60 -21.42 -11.04 -0.74
N CYS A 61 -20.11 -11.04 -0.41
CA CYS A 61 -19.19 -10.01 -0.78
C CYS A 61 -18.06 -10.58 -1.63
N LEU A 62 -18.16 -10.41 -2.94
CA LEU A 62 -17.15 -10.88 -3.89
C LEU A 62 -15.86 -10.03 -3.86
N ALA A 63 -15.92 -8.82 -3.30
CA ALA A 63 -14.82 -7.87 -3.32
C ALA A 63 -13.48 -8.45 -2.87
N PHE A 64 -13.46 -9.23 -1.79
CA PHE A 64 -12.23 -9.81 -1.28
C PHE A 64 -11.65 -10.86 -2.23
N GLN A 65 -12.52 -11.70 -2.79
CA GLN A 65 -12.13 -12.72 -3.76
C GLN A 65 -11.64 -12.06 -5.06
N LEU A 66 -12.41 -11.12 -5.62
CA LEU A 66 -12.07 -10.42 -6.86
C LEU A 66 -10.77 -9.65 -6.72
N TYR A 67 -10.61 -8.92 -5.61
CA TYR A 67 -9.38 -8.16 -5.38
C TYR A 67 -8.17 -9.07 -5.16
N GLY A 68 -8.34 -10.14 -4.38
CA GLY A 68 -7.30 -11.12 -4.11
C GLY A 68 -6.85 -11.89 -5.36
N SER A 69 -7.80 -12.29 -6.23
CA SER A 69 -7.51 -13.05 -7.46
C SER A 69 -6.66 -12.28 -8.48
N MET A 70 -6.63 -10.96 -8.39
CA MET A 70 -5.79 -10.12 -9.25
C MET A 70 -4.31 -10.05 -8.83
N SER A 71 -3.92 -10.76 -7.77
CA SER A 71 -2.51 -10.86 -7.36
C SER A 71 -1.66 -11.42 -8.48
N GLY A 72 -0.60 -10.69 -8.84
CA GLY A 72 0.28 -11.05 -9.94
C GLY A 72 -0.28 -10.76 -11.34
N LEU A 73 -1.53 -10.28 -11.46
CA LEU A 73 -2.11 -9.90 -12.75
C LEU A 73 -1.95 -8.43 -13.07
N VAL A 74 -2.17 -7.57 -12.07
CA VAL A 74 -2.06 -6.11 -12.16
C VAL A 74 -1.53 -5.56 -10.85
N PRO A 75 -0.76 -4.46 -10.86
CA PRO A 75 -0.35 -3.79 -9.62
C PRO A 75 -1.57 -3.27 -8.84
N ARG A 76 -1.62 -3.58 -7.55
CA ARG A 76 -2.67 -3.12 -6.64
C ARG A 76 -2.02 -2.30 -5.54
N ILE A 77 -2.31 -1.00 -5.54
CA ILE A 77 -1.77 -0.03 -4.59
C ILE A 77 -2.90 0.37 -3.65
N GLY A 78 -2.74 0.06 -2.37
CA GLY A 78 -3.63 0.52 -1.32
C GLY A 78 -3.09 1.78 -0.67
N ILE A 79 -3.94 2.78 -0.49
CA ILE A 79 -3.59 4.03 0.17
C ILE A 79 -4.56 4.23 1.34
N THR A 80 -4.05 4.64 2.48
CA THR A 80 -4.87 5.17 3.57
C THR A 80 -4.26 6.47 4.09
N THR A 81 -5.11 7.47 4.30
CA THR A 81 -4.74 8.78 4.82
C THR A 81 -5.48 9.10 6.12
N GLY A 82 -6.03 8.06 6.75
CA GLY A 82 -6.80 8.16 7.98
C GLY A 82 -7.09 6.80 8.58
N ARG A 83 -8.33 6.59 9.02
CA ARG A 83 -8.75 5.37 9.71
C ARG A 83 -9.20 4.30 8.73
N CYS A 84 -8.56 3.14 8.77
CA CYS A 84 -8.86 2.00 7.93
C CYS A 84 -9.07 0.74 8.78
N PHE A 85 -10.33 0.33 8.95
CA PHE A 85 -10.70 -0.79 9.83
C PHE A 85 -11.50 -1.88 9.11
N ALA A 86 -11.50 -3.06 9.70
CA ALA A 86 -12.28 -4.22 9.29
C ALA A 86 -12.16 -4.54 7.79
N GLY A 87 -13.26 -4.65 7.05
CA GLY A 87 -13.24 -5.02 5.62
C GLY A 87 -12.43 -4.05 4.73
N ASN A 88 -12.34 -2.77 5.09
CA ASN A 88 -11.49 -1.82 4.39
C ASN A 88 -10.00 -2.14 4.62
N ALA A 89 -9.63 -2.50 5.85
CA ALA A 89 -8.27 -2.93 6.17
C ALA A 89 -7.91 -4.27 5.53
N VAL A 90 -8.87 -5.19 5.34
CA VAL A 90 -8.65 -6.44 4.59
C VAL A 90 -8.28 -6.14 3.15
N LEU A 91 -8.98 -5.24 2.47
CA LEU A 91 -8.66 -4.84 1.10
C LEU A 91 -7.32 -4.11 1.03
N LEU A 92 -7.07 -3.18 1.97
CA LEU A 92 -5.78 -2.49 2.06
C LEU A 92 -4.63 -3.50 2.20
N GLY A 93 -4.72 -4.42 3.17
CA GLY A 93 -3.69 -5.43 3.41
C GLY A 93 -3.58 -6.51 2.32
N SER A 94 -4.59 -6.62 1.44
CA SER A 94 -4.53 -7.48 0.25
C SER A 94 -3.91 -6.79 -0.96
N SER A 95 -3.53 -5.51 -0.85
CA SER A 95 -2.80 -4.80 -1.90
C SER A 95 -1.36 -5.31 -2.00
N ASP A 96 -0.73 -5.11 -3.16
CA ASP A 96 0.68 -5.47 -3.34
C ASP A 96 1.59 -4.50 -2.63
N ILE A 97 1.19 -3.21 -2.57
CA ILE A 97 1.91 -2.14 -1.88
C ILE A 97 0.91 -1.29 -1.09
N VAL A 98 1.24 -1.04 0.17
CA VAL A 98 0.46 -0.20 1.09
C VAL A 98 1.19 1.10 1.35
N ILE A 99 0.54 2.22 1.02
CA ILE A 99 1.00 3.58 1.32
C ILE A 99 0.11 4.14 2.43
N ALA A 100 0.69 4.72 3.47
CA ALA A 100 -0.07 5.30 4.57
C ALA A 100 0.55 6.60 5.07
N THR A 101 -0.30 7.57 5.44
CA THR A 101 0.16 8.79 6.11
C THR A 101 0.49 8.51 7.59
N GLU A 102 1.36 9.34 8.17
CA GLU A 102 1.86 9.17 9.54
C GLU A 102 0.75 9.16 10.61
N ASP A 103 -0.38 9.79 10.34
CA ASP A 103 -1.56 9.86 11.22
C ASP A 103 -2.59 8.76 10.96
N SER A 104 -2.30 7.83 10.05
CA SER A 104 -3.22 6.73 9.73
C SER A 104 -3.30 5.68 10.84
N ASN A 105 -4.41 4.95 10.83
CA ASN A 105 -4.66 3.80 11.71
C ASN A 105 -5.15 2.62 10.88
N ILE A 106 -4.53 1.47 11.04
CA ILE A 106 -4.89 0.25 10.30
C ILE A 106 -5.14 -0.88 11.27
N GLY A 107 -6.34 -1.47 11.24
CA GLY A 107 -6.69 -2.60 12.11
C GLY A 107 -7.86 -3.42 11.59
N ILE A 108 -7.82 -4.74 11.81
CA ILE A 108 -8.94 -5.62 11.43
C ILE A 108 -10.15 -5.37 12.32
N GLY A 109 -9.96 -5.07 13.60
CA GLY A 109 -11.02 -4.70 14.53
C GLY A 109 -10.96 -3.21 14.85
N GLY A 110 -11.99 -2.44 14.55
CA GLY A 110 -12.12 -1.08 15.07
C GLY A 110 -12.52 -1.06 16.55
N PRO A 111 -12.48 0.13 17.20
CA PRO A 111 -12.77 0.26 18.64
C PRO A 111 -14.08 -0.38 19.09
N ALA A 112 -15.16 -0.22 18.33
CA ALA A 112 -16.47 -0.80 18.66
C ALA A 112 -16.47 -2.33 18.63
N MET A 113 -15.68 -2.96 17.75
CA MET A 113 -15.54 -4.41 17.72
C MET A 113 -14.73 -4.93 18.90
N ILE A 114 -13.68 -4.21 19.29
CA ILE A 114 -12.84 -4.55 20.44
C ILE A 114 -13.64 -4.48 21.72
N GLU A 115 -14.41 -3.39 21.91
CA GLU A 115 -15.31 -3.19 23.06
C GLU A 115 -16.42 -4.25 23.10
N GLY A 116 -17.09 -4.49 21.95
CA GLY A 116 -18.14 -5.51 21.82
C GLY A 116 -17.63 -6.94 22.07
N GLY A 117 -16.37 -7.20 21.83
CA GLY A 117 -15.66 -8.46 22.15
C GLY A 117 -15.20 -8.56 23.61
N GLY A 118 -15.45 -7.55 24.44
CA GLY A 118 -15.02 -7.54 25.84
C GLY A 118 -13.51 -7.40 26.05
N LEU A 119 -12.78 -6.90 25.05
CA LEU A 119 -11.32 -6.80 25.07
C LEU A 119 -10.82 -5.44 25.57
N GLY A 120 -11.71 -4.56 26.00
CA GLY A 120 -11.41 -3.24 26.53
C GLY A 120 -12.01 -2.11 25.67
N ILE A 121 -11.81 -0.87 26.14
CA ILE A 121 -12.27 0.35 25.47
C ILE A 121 -11.03 1.09 24.98
N PHE A 122 -10.94 1.32 23.68
CA PHE A 122 -9.82 1.99 23.02
C PHE A 122 -10.32 3.15 22.17
N LYS A 123 -9.51 4.19 22.08
CA LYS A 123 -9.74 5.27 21.12
C LYS A 123 -9.31 4.78 19.71
N PRO A 124 -9.88 5.32 18.64
CA PRO A 124 -9.45 4.95 17.28
C PRO A 124 -7.95 5.09 17.03
N GLU A 125 -7.32 6.11 17.61
CA GLU A 125 -5.89 6.41 17.48
C GLU A 125 -4.99 5.38 18.17
N GLU A 126 -5.56 4.60 19.09
CA GLU A 126 -4.83 3.54 19.82
C GLU A 126 -4.86 2.19 19.08
N VAL A 127 -5.71 2.07 18.04
CA VAL A 127 -5.87 0.83 17.28
C VAL A 127 -5.03 0.88 16.00
N GLY A 128 -3.96 0.12 15.95
CA GLY A 128 -3.09 0.01 14.79
C GLY A 128 -2.45 1.32 14.34
N PRO A 129 -1.84 2.11 15.23
CA PRO A 129 -1.14 3.34 14.86
C PRO A 129 0.10 3.05 14.02
N MET A 130 0.57 4.04 13.26
CA MET A 130 1.74 3.90 12.39
C MET A 130 3.02 3.51 13.12
N SER A 131 3.18 3.94 14.37
CA SER A 131 4.30 3.50 15.24
C SER A 131 4.38 1.98 15.46
N VAL A 132 3.30 1.26 15.20
CA VAL A 132 3.22 -0.22 15.23
C VAL A 132 3.21 -0.78 13.80
N GLN A 133 2.43 -0.19 12.91
CA GLN A 133 2.17 -0.77 11.58
C GLN A 133 3.35 -0.62 10.60
N VAL A 134 4.18 0.41 10.77
CA VAL A 134 5.40 0.58 9.97
C VAL A 134 6.47 -0.45 10.36
N PRO A 135 6.91 -0.54 11.63
CA PRO A 135 7.96 -1.49 11.99
C PRO A 135 7.53 -2.95 11.94
N ASN A 136 6.23 -3.27 11.91
CA ASN A 136 5.76 -4.65 11.70
C ASN A 136 5.52 -5.03 10.25
N GLY A 137 5.78 -4.12 9.29
CA GLY A 137 5.75 -4.38 7.85
C GLY A 137 4.37 -4.39 7.20
N VAL A 138 3.34 -3.87 7.87
CA VAL A 138 2.01 -3.68 7.26
C VAL A 138 2.03 -2.55 6.24
N VAL A 139 2.81 -1.51 6.48
CA VAL A 139 2.97 -0.36 5.60
C VAL A 139 4.27 -0.48 4.83
N ASP A 140 4.20 -0.38 3.51
CA ASP A 140 5.37 -0.42 2.64
C ASP A 140 6.03 0.96 2.50
N ILE A 141 5.21 2.02 2.42
CA ILE A 141 5.66 3.40 2.24
C ILE A 141 4.89 4.29 3.20
N ALA A 142 5.57 4.76 4.24
CA ALA A 142 5.05 5.79 5.14
C ALA A 142 5.33 7.17 4.55
N VAL A 143 4.33 8.03 4.54
CA VAL A 143 4.38 9.38 3.98
C VAL A 143 3.75 10.39 4.93
N LYS A 144 4.11 11.65 4.76
CA LYS A 144 3.67 12.72 5.64
C LYS A 144 2.19 13.09 5.45
N ASP A 145 1.76 13.17 4.21
CA ASP A 145 0.44 13.67 3.85
C ASP A 145 -0.09 13.05 2.55
N GLU A 146 -1.30 13.43 2.16
CA GLU A 146 -1.99 12.92 0.98
C GLU A 146 -1.26 13.29 -0.32
N ALA A 147 -0.60 14.44 -0.37
CA ALA A 147 0.13 14.87 -1.56
C ALA A 147 1.34 13.96 -1.80
N GLU A 148 2.07 13.61 -0.74
CA GLU A 148 3.16 12.64 -0.79
C GLU A 148 2.63 11.23 -1.12
N ALA A 149 1.47 10.82 -0.57
CA ALA A 149 0.86 9.53 -0.89
C ALA A 149 0.54 9.41 -2.39
N VAL A 150 -0.03 10.46 -2.98
CA VAL A 150 -0.31 10.51 -4.43
C VAL A 150 0.98 10.51 -5.25
N ALA A 151 2.02 11.23 -4.81
CA ALA A 151 3.32 11.26 -5.48
C ALA A 151 3.98 9.87 -5.45
N ALA A 152 3.98 9.19 -4.30
CA ALA A 152 4.49 7.83 -4.14
C ALA A 152 3.74 6.83 -5.03
N ALA A 153 2.40 6.90 -5.08
CA ALA A 153 1.60 6.04 -5.94
C ALA A 153 1.89 6.26 -7.43
N LYS A 154 2.06 7.51 -7.86
CA LYS A 154 2.45 7.82 -9.25
C LYS A 154 3.86 7.31 -9.57
N LYS A 155 4.82 7.50 -8.66
CA LYS A 155 6.18 6.96 -8.80
C LYS A 155 6.13 5.44 -8.91
N LEU A 156 5.40 4.77 -8.02
CA LEU A 156 5.23 3.32 -8.04
C LEU A 156 4.63 2.82 -9.35
N LEU A 157 3.53 3.42 -9.82
CA LEU A 157 2.92 3.05 -11.11
C LEU A 157 3.87 3.20 -12.29
N SER A 158 4.80 4.15 -12.23
CA SER A 158 5.73 4.40 -13.34
C SER A 158 6.60 3.18 -13.64
N TYR A 159 6.96 2.37 -12.65
CA TYR A 159 7.77 1.17 -12.85
C TYR A 159 7.07 0.09 -13.66
N PHE A 160 5.74 0.12 -13.73
CA PHE A 160 4.91 -0.83 -14.48
C PHE A 160 4.51 -0.31 -15.88
N GLN A 161 5.06 0.82 -16.32
CA GLN A 161 4.78 1.42 -17.63
C GLN A 161 5.90 1.19 -18.66
N GLY A 162 6.87 0.33 -18.34
CA GLY A 162 7.98 0.02 -19.20
C GLY A 162 9.19 0.95 -19.00
N ALA A 163 10.10 0.92 -19.96
CA ALA A 163 11.32 1.70 -19.92
C ALA A 163 11.07 3.19 -20.24
N THR A 164 11.87 4.07 -19.62
CA THR A 164 11.97 5.49 -19.97
C THR A 164 13.15 5.72 -20.90
N THR A 165 13.06 6.73 -21.75
CA THR A 165 14.15 7.12 -22.67
C THR A 165 15.02 8.23 -22.10
N ASP A 166 14.53 8.91 -21.07
CA ASP A 166 15.24 9.99 -20.39
C ASP A 166 15.66 9.48 -19.01
N TRP A 167 16.95 9.27 -18.83
CA TRP A 167 17.56 8.78 -17.60
C TRP A 167 18.99 9.29 -17.46
N ALA A 168 19.43 9.43 -16.22
CA ALA A 168 20.81 9.74 -15.86
C ALA A 168 21.26 8.78 -14.76
N CYS A 169 22.53 8.44 -14.72
CA CYS A 169 23.09 7.61 -13.68
C CYS A 169 24.29 8.28 -13.01
N PRO A 170 24.57 7.99 -11.74
CA PRO A 170 25.79 8.43 -11.07
C PRO A 170 27.03 7.84 -11.74
N ASP A 171 28.21 8.41 -11.43
CA ASP A 171 29.48 7.87 -11.92
C ASP A 171 29.75 6.45 -11.39
N GLN A 172 29.52 5.45 -12.24
CA GLN A 172 29.66 4.04 -11.92
C GLN A 172 31.06 3.63 -11.46
N ARG A 173 32.10 4.45 -11.71
CA ARG A 173 33.46 4.21 -11.23
C ARG A 173 33.56 4.22 -9.71
N LYS A 174 32.62 4.91 -9.02
CA LYS A 174 32.52 4.91 -7.55
C LYS A 174 32.33 3.50 -6.97
N LEU A 175 31.68 2.59 -7.70
CA LEU A 175 31.46 1.21 -7.25
C LEU A 175 32.77 0.44 -6.98
N ARG A 176 33.90 0.83 -7.61
CA ARG A 176 35.20 0.21 -7.38
C ARG A 176 35.70 0.39 -5.92
N PHE A 177 35.20 1.41 -5.23
CA PHE A 177 35.63 1.78 -3.89
C PHE A 177 34.49 1.69 -2.85
N ALA A 178 33.30 1.29 -3.28
CA ALA A 178 32.11 1.25 -2.43
C ALA A 178 32.20 0.16 -1.34
N ILE A 179 32.92 -0.92 -1.61
CA ILE A 179 33.17 -1.99 -0.62
C ILE A 179 34.56 -1.77 -0.03
N PRO A 180 34.70 -1.65 1.31
CA PRO A 180 35.99 -1.51 1.96
C PRO A 180 36.91 -2.70 1.71
N GLU A 181 38.20 -2.47 1.45
CA GLU A 181 39.21 -3.54 1.34
C GLU A 181 39.27 -4.41 2.59
N ASN A 182 39.16 -3.77 3.75
CA ASN A 182 39.06 -4.49 5.02
C ASN A 182 37.64 -5.01 5.21
N ARG A 183 37.43 -6.29 4.97
CA ARG A 183 36.14 -7.00 5.05
C ARG A 183 35.53 -7.03 6.47
N LEU A 184 36.24 -6.60 7.49
CA LEU A 184 35.68 -6.44 8.84
C LEU A 184 34.96 -5.10 9.03
N ARG A 185 35.06 -4.16 8.09
CA ARG A 185 34.33 -2.91 8.11
C ARG A 185 32.94 -3.09 7.52
N VAL A 186 31.95 -2.54 8.20
CA VAL A 186 30.58 -2.39 7.70
C VAL A 186 30.53 -1.27 6.67
N TYR A 187 29.62 -1.39 5.72
CA TYR A 187 29.31 -0.36 4.73
C TYR A 187 27.78 -0.30 4.54
N ASP A 188 27.29 0.82 4.08
CA ASP A 188 25.87 0.96 3.75
C ASP A 188 25.64 0.47 2.31
N ILE A 189 24.87 -0.60 2.18
CA ILE A 189 24.52 -1.16 0.86
C ILE A 189 23.65 -0.20 0.04
N ARG A 190 22.95 0.75 0.68
CA ARG A 190 22.15 1.77 -0.02
C ARG A 190 23.01 2.66 -0.90
N GLU A 191 24.23 3.01 -0.48
CA GLU A 191 25.16 3.76 -1.32
C GLU A 191 25.52 3.01 -2.62
N ILE A 192 25.58 1.68 -2.57
CA ILE A 192 25.82 0.86 -3.75
C ILE A 192 24.58 0.84 -4.64
N ILE A 193 23.39 0.66 -4.07
CA ILE A 193 22.13 0.67 -4.79
C ILE A 193 21.93 2.01 -5.50
N ASP A 194 22.09 3.12 -4.79
CA ASP A 194 21.95 4.48 -5.32
C ASP A 194 23.00 4.80 -6.41
N THR A 195 24.20 4.23 -6.30
CA THR A 195 25.22 4.39 -7.35
C THR A 195 24.91 3.54 -8.58
N LEU A 196 24.33 2.35 -8.40
CA LEU A 196 23.99 1.43 -9.48
C LEU A 196 22.75 1.87 -10.26
N ALA A 197 21.76 2.43 -9.57
CA ALA A 197 20.48 2.84 -10.12
C ALA A 197 20.57 4.20 -10.84
N ASP A 198 19.58 4.46 -11.69
CA ASP A 198 19.39 5.79 -12.26
C ASP A 198 19.07 6.81 -11.16
N GLU A 199 19.48 8.07 -11.36
CA GLU A 199 19.25 9.16 -10.42
C GLU A 199 17.75 9.28 -10.08
N ASP A 200 17.44 9.46 -8.80
CA ASP A 200 16.08 9.59 -8.25
C ASP A 200 15.14 8.41 -8.53
N SER A 201 15.67 7.28 -9.02
CA SER A 201 14.83 6.14 -9.40
C SER A 201 14.58 5.14 -8.27
N VAL A 202 15.33 5.15 -7.19
CA VAL A 202 15.14 4.18 -6.10
C VAL A 202 13.88 4.51 -5.30
N LEU A 203 13.08 3.48 -5.01
CA LEU A 203 11.93 3.53 -4.13
C LEU A 203 12.02 2.32 -3.19
N GLU A 204 12.56 2.54 -1.99
CA GLU A 204 12.68 1.51 -0.97
C GLU A 204 11.32 1.20 -0.35
N LEU A 205 11.06 -0.08 -0.09
CA LEU A 205 9.85 -0.58 0.55
C LEU A 205 10.20 -1.12 1.94
N ARG A 206 9.37 -0.82 2.94
CA ARG A 206 9.49 -1.32 4.33
C ARG A 206 10.87 -1.07 4.95
N PRO A 207 11.43 0.15 4.90
CA PRO A 207 12.78 0.41 5.40
C PRO A 207 12.98 0.12 6.89
N GLU A 208 11.89 0.07 7.67
CA GLU A 208 11.92 -0.20 9.10
C GLU A 208 11.57 -1.65 9.47
N PHE A 209 11.14 -2.46 8.50
CA PHE A 209 10.80 -3.87 8.71
C PHE A 209 11.84 -4.79 8.08
N GLY A 210 12.37 -5.75 8.85
CA GLY A 210 13.34 -6.69 8.33
C GLY A 210 14.62 -6.02 7.84
N ILE A 211 15.14 -5.05 8.60
CA ILE A 211 16.23 -4.14 8.24
C ILE A 211 17.53 -4.79 7.72
N GLY A 212 17.65 -6.11 7.83
CA GLY A 212 18.78 -6.88 7.31
C GLY A 212 18.70 -7.16 5.80
N ILE A 213 17.60 -6.82 5.15
CA ILE A 213 17.42 -6.93 3.71
C ILE A 213 16.75 -5.67 3.16
N ILE A 214 17.24 -5.17 2.04
CA ILE A 214 16.62 -4.03 1.35
C ILE A 214 15.74 -4.57 0.22
N THR A 215 14.52 -4.07 0.15
CA THR A 215 13.61 -4.32 -0.95
C THR A 215 13.23 -2.99 -1.61
N ALA A 216 13.43 -2.86 -2.90
CA ALA A 216 13.17 -1.60 -3.60
C ALA A 216 12.74 -1.82 -5.05
N PHE A 217 12.04 -0.85 -5.61
CA PHE A 217 11.98 -0.63 -7.05
C PHE A 217 13.03 0.41 -7.44
N ALA A 218 13.65 0.22 -8.59
CA ALA A 218 14.60 1.17 -9.15
C ALA A 218 14.55 1.12 -10.69
N ARG A 219 15.38 1.95 -11.34
CA ARG A 219 15.63 1.86 -12.77
C ARG A 219 17.13 1.73 -13.02
N ILE A 220 17.48 0.99 -14.06
CA ILE A 220 18.83 0.91 -14.59
C ILE A 220 18.72 1.13 -16.09
N GLU A 221 19.38 2.19 -16.59
CA GLU A 221 19.26 2.63 -17.99
C GLU A 221 17.79 2.81 -18.43
N GLY A 222 16.98 3.45 -17.59
CA GLY A 222 15.56 3.68 -17.78
C GLY A 222 14.66 2.45 -17.57
N ARG A 223 15.21 1.27 -17.40
CA ARG A 223 14.45 0.01 -17.28
C ARG A 223 14.10 -0.28 -15.83
N PRO A 224 12.82 -0.54 -15.51
CA PRO A 224 12.42 -0.86 -14.15
C PRO A 224 12.98 -2.21 -13.70
N VAL A 225 13.47 -2.26 -12.48
CA VAL A 225 13.99 -3.46 -11.82
C VAL A 225 13.51 -3.54 -10.37
N GLY A 226 13.39 -4.75 -9.84
CA GLY A 226 13.26 -5.00 -8.41
C GLY A 226 14.62 -5.31 -7.80
N ILE A 227 14.87 -4.77 -6.62
CA ILE A 227 16.10 -4.99 -5.84
C ILE A 227 15.73 -5.70 -4.54
N PHE A 228 16.49 -6.73 -4.19
CA PHE A 228 16.40 -7.42 -2.88
C PHE A 228 17.74 -8.05 -2.52
#